data_11da6703956c7f06f2f5718431a593d6
#
_entry.id   11da6703956c7f06f2f5718431a593d6
#
_cell.length_a   1.000
_cell.length_b   1.000
_cell.length_c   1.000
_cell.angle_alpha   90.00
_cell.angle_beta   90.00
_cell.angle_gamma   90.00
#
_symmetry.space_group_name_H-M   'P 1'
#
loop_
_entity.id
_entity.type
_entity.pdbx_description
1 polymer ?
#
loop_
_entity_poly.entity_id
_entity_poly.type
_entity_poly.pdbx_seq_one_letter_code
_entity_poly.pdbx_strand_id
1 'polypeptide(L)'
;MQNSADSFFREAVLRICSSLDIDKALESCLDHLKTFIPADTMNLSVYLPDVQMLQFVAVAGDASEKPNTNAISTPAIDWEAPENQRPELSDLHVVNHPKKEPEIVKILQQLNIDSDFSIMVMRLSLDGSYIGEVAVKSRGTGRYTDQHGRLFVQLRDPLAIALANALKHREVVRLNEVLADDSQYFQQELRTRKGEEVVGADFGLSGVMHQVRQVAQLDNPVLLLGETGCGKGIIADTIHKLSGRSEGPMIIVNCGAIPGSLLESELFGHEKGAFTGAQRQKRGRFERGQGGTVFLDEIGELPLQFQAKLLHVLQYREIERVGGQETIPLDIRIIAATNRDLAGMVRSGDFREDLWYRLNVFPVMVPPLRQRKEDI
;
A
#
# COMPACT_ATOMS: atom_id res chain seq x y z
N MET A 1 41.46 19.17 22.35
CA MET A 1 40.38 18.16 22.25
C MET A 1 39.02 18.76 21.86
N GLN A 2 38.60 19.91 22.39
CA GLN A 2 37.30 20.54 22.03
C GLN A 2 37.22 20.91 20.54
N ASN A 3 38.26 21.50 19.95
CA ASN A 3 38.31 21.83 18.50
C ASN A 3 38.17 20.61 17.56
N SER A 4 38.56 19.41 18.01
CA SER A 4 38.48 18.18 17.19
C SER A 4 37.04 17.60 17.20
N ALA A 5 36.34 17.67 18.33
CA ALA A 5 34.97 17.21 18.47
C ALA A 5 33.96 18.12 17.71
N ASP A 6 34.18 19.44 17.78
CA ASP A 6 33.35 20.42 17.04
C ASP A 6 33.57 20.27 15.52
N SER A 7 34.79 19.98 15.07
CA SER A 7 35.10 19.70 13.67
C SER A 7 34.45 18.40 13.19
N PHE A 8 34.48 17.35 14.00
CA PHE A 8 33.82 16.07 13.73
C PHE A 8 32.31 16.25 13.54
N PHE A 9 31.68 16.87 14.51
CA PHE A 9 30.21 17.10 14.48
C PHE A 9 29.79 17.92 13.27
N ARG A 10 30.45 19.07 13.03
CA ARG A 10 30.10 19.95 11.91
C ARG A 10 30.21 19.23 10.55
N GLU A 11 31.30 18.51 10.33
CA GLU A 11 31.52 17.80 9.06
C GLU A 11 30.52 16.65 8.90
N ALA A 12 30.24 15.88 9.96
CA ALA A 12 29.23 14.82 9.92
C ALA A 12 27.82 15.36 9.58
N VAL A 13 27.42 16.48 10.21
CA VAL A 13 26.12 17.12 9.91
C VAL A 13 26.05 17.57 8.45
N LEU A 14 27.11 18.20 7.92
CA LEU A 14 27.15 18.61 6.52
C LEU A 14 26.98 17.40 5.58
N ARG A 15 27.58 16.26 5.90
CA ARG A 15 27.46 15.04 5.10
C ARG A 15 26.08 14.39 5.20
N ILE A 16 25.49 14.35 6.39
CA ILE A 16 24.13 13.87 6.60
C ILE A 16 23.13 14.72 5.80
N CYS A 17 23.33 16.03 5.74
CA CYS A 17 22.48 16.97 5.02
C CYS A 17 22.85 17.18 3.54
N SER A 18 23.88 16.50 3.02
CA SER A 18 24.42 16.73 1.67
C SER A 18 23.53 16.21 0.53
N SER A 19 22.57 15.34 0.83
CA SER A 19 21.70 14.71 -0.17
C SER A 19 20.30 14.49 0.38
N LEU A 20 19.30 14.61 -0.51
CA LEU A 20 17.93 14.14 -0.23
C LEU A 20 17.80 12.61 -0.32
N ASP A 21 18.76 11.97 -0.98
CA ASP A 21 18.90 10.52 -1.03
C ASP A 21 19.60 10.06 0.25
N ILE A 22 18.83 9.43 1.14
CA ILE A 22 19.33 9.03 2.47
C ILE A 22 20.43 7.98 2.39
N ASP A 23 20.44 7.11 1.39
CA ASP A 23 21.49 6.10 1.22
C ASP A 23 22.83 6.78 0.91
N LYS A 24 22.84 7.78 0.01
CA LYS A 24 24.06 8.58 -0.29
C LYS A 24 24.51 9.42 0.89
N ALA A 25 23.57 10.04 1.60
CA ALA A 25 23.88 10.82 2.79
C ALA A 25 24.52 9.93 3.88
N LEU A 26 23.98 8.74 4.09
CA LEU A 26 24.48 7.78 5.07
C LEU A 26 25.87 7.24 4.68
N GLU A 27 26.11 6.94 3.39
CA GLU A 27 27.45 6.54 2.89
C GLU A 27 28.49 7.64 3.13
N SER A 28 28.16 8.90 2.79
CA SER A 28 29.06 10.03 3.03
C SER A 28 29.33 10.25 4.52
N CYS A 29 28.33 10.05 5.38
CA CYS A 29 28.48 10.13 6.83
C CYS A 29 29.38 8.99 7.35
N LEU A 30 29.16 7.75 6.92
CA LEU A 30 29.96 6.58 7.31
C LEU A 30 31.43 6.78 6.96
N ASP A 31 31.75 7.29 5.77
CA ASP A 31 33.16 7.53 5.34
C ASP A 31 33.85 8.55 6.24
N HIS A 32 33.14 9.55 6.73
CA HIS A 32 33.67 10.46 7.72
C HIS A 32 33.81 9.81 9.10
N LEU A 33 32.83 9.03 9.51
CA LEU A 33 32.79 8.32 10.80
C LEU A 33 34.02 7.40 10.95
N LYS A 34 34.36 6.66 9.88
CA LYS A 34 35.50 5.72 9.85
C LYS A 34 36.83 6.35 10.28
N THR A 35 37.00 7.65 10.17
CA THR A 35 38.23 8.34 10.58
C THR A 35 38.33 8.53 12.10
N PHE A 36 37.24 8.38 12.84
CA PHE A 36 37.12 8.63 14.29
C PHE A 36 36.67 7.42 15.08
N ILE A 37 35.81 6.57 14.47
CA ILE A 37 35.14 5.44 15.10
C ILE A 37 35.35 4.23 14.18
N PRO A 38 35.71 3.04 14.69
CA PRO A 38 35.71 1.82 13.89
C PRO A 38 34.33 1.57 13.32
N ALA A 39 34.17 1.56 12.00
CA ALA A 39 32.86 1.41 11.36
C ALA A 39 33.03 0.77 9.98
N ASP A 40 32.41 -0.38 9.74
CA ASP A 40 32.35 -1.05 8.44
C ASP A 40 31.01 -0.84 7.77
N THR A 41 29.92 -0.84 8.56
CA THR A 41 28.57 -0.54 8.08
C THR A 41 27.83 0.41 9.02
N MET A 42 26.88 1.14 8.46
CA MET A 42 25.96 2.00 9.19
C MET A 42 24.56 1.81 8.59
N ASN A 43 23.54 1.65 9.42
CA ASN A 43 22.17 1.56 8.96
C ASN A 43 21.21 2.44 9.76
N LEU A 44 20.14 2.87 9.11
CA LEU A 44 18.99 3.50 9.70
C LEU A 44 17.81 2.54 9.57
N SER A 45 17.08 2.32 10.64
CA SER A 45 15.94 1.39 10.67
C SER A 45 14.77 1.94 11.48
N VAL A 46 13.58 1.41 11.18
CA VAL A 46 12.32 1.71 11.87
C VAL A 46 11.72 0.40 12.34
N TYR A 47 11.27 0.37 13.59
CA TYR A 47 10.55 -0.77 14.12
C TYR A 47 9.06 -0.65 13.79
N LEU A 48 8.48 -1.73 13.23
CA LEU A 48 7.07 -1.86 12.90
C LEU A 48 6.41 -2.79 13.93
N PRO A 49 5.72 -2.25 14.95
CA PRO A 49 5.20 -3.03 16.08
C PRO A 49 4.12 -4.03 15.65
N ASP A 50 3.27 -3.67 14.69
CA ASP A 50 2.15 -4.50 14.23
C ASP A 50 2.59 -5.84 13.63
N VAL A 51 3.77 -5.87 13.02
CA VAL A 51 4.35 -7.07 12.37
C VAL A 51 5.61 -7.57 13.08
N GLN A 52 6.03 -6.92 14.17
CA GLN A 52 7.25 -7.23 14.91
C GLN A 52 8.50 -7.33 14.01
N MET A 53 8.67 -6.33 13.15
CA MET A 53 9.77 -6.28 12.17
C MET A 53 10.57 -5.00 12.31
N LEU A 54 11.88 -5.11 12.16
CA LEU A 54 12.80 -3.99 11.97
C LEU A 54 13.02 -3.80 10.47
N GLN A 55 12.55 -2.69 9.93
CA GLN A 55 12.70 -2.33 8.52
C GLN A 55 13.89 -1.40 8.32
N PHE A 56 14.80 -1.74 7.42
CA PHE A 56 15.91 -0.88 7.04
C PHE A 56 15.43 0.23 6.10
N VAL A 57 15.68 1.47 6.51
CA VAL A 57 15.41 2.67 5.72
C VAL A 57 16.58 2.99 4.82
N ALA A 58 17.82 2.88 5.32
CA ALA A 58 19.05 3.09 4.58
C ALA A 58 20.19 2.21 5.13
N VAL A 59 21.08 1.77 4.26
CA VAL A 59 22.26 0.97 4.65
C VAL A 59 23.49 1.43 3.87
N ALA A 60 24.51 1.87 4.58
CA ALA A 60 25.82 2.27 4.05
C ALA A 60 26.92 1.25 4.42
N GLY A 61 27.94 1.13 3.59
CA GLY A 61 29.12 0.29 3.80
C GLY A 61 29.27 -0.81 2.77
N ASP A 62 30.16 -1.79 3.04
CA ASP A 62 30.49 -2.86 2.11
C ASP A 62 29.24 -3.69 1.73
N ALA A 63 29.09 -3.95 0.44
CA ALA A 63 27.97 -4.74 -0.09
C ALA A 63 27.89 -6.16 0.49
N SER A 64 29.04 -6.74 0.86
CA SER A 64 29.13 -8.07 1.50
C SER A 64 28.64 -8.08 2.96
N GLU A 65 28.53 -6.92 3.58
CA GLU A 65 28.11 -6.73 4.97
C GLU A 65 26.68 -6.17 5.07
N LYS A 66 26.09 -5.78 3.94
CA LYS A 66 24.71 -5.32 3.90
C LYS A 66 23.75 -6.49 4.16
N PRO A 67 22.68 -6.29 4.93
CA PRO A 67 21.68 -7.35 5.12
C PRO A 67 21.07 -7.75 3.78
N ASN A 68 20.88 -9.05 3.59
CA ASN A 68 20.26 -9.61 2.36
C ASN A 68 18.73 -9.31 2.27
N THR A 69 18.17 -8.64 3.24
CA THR A 69 16.72 -8.37 3.37
C THR A 69 16.50 -6.93 3.81
N ASN A 70 15.42 -6.34 3.33
CA ASN A 70 15.02 -4.99 3.72
C ASN A 70 14.34 -4.93 5.09
N ALA A 71 14.06 -6.07 5.70
CA ALA A 71 13.43 -6.16 7.01
C ALA A 71 13.85 -7.44 7.73
N ILE A 72 13.92 -7.36 9.06
CA ILE A 72 14.30 -8.47 9.93
C ILE A 72 13.16 -8.67 10.93
N SER A 73 12.66 -9.90 11.05
CA SER A 73 11.74 -10.26 12.14
C SER A 73 12.52 -10.27 13.45
N THR A 74 12.17 -9.36 14.35
CA THR A 74 12.80 -9.27 15.69
C THR A 74 11.73 -8.84 16.69
N PRO A 75 11.64 -9.49 17.84
CA PRO A 75 10.83 -8.94 18.94
C PRO A 75 11.34 -7.53 19.27
N ALA A 76 10.45 -6.67 19.75
CA ALA A 76 10.88 -5.38 20.27
C ALA A 76 11.95 -5.64 21.33
N ILE A 77 13.17 -5.21 21.07
CA ILE A 77 14.24 -5.30 22.03
C ILE A 77 14.00 -4.15 22.99
N ASP A 78 13.49 -4.48 24.17
CA ASP A 78 13.36 -3.51 25.24
C ASP A 78 14.76 -3.33 25.84
N TRP A 79 15.45 -2.35 25.30
CA TRP A 79 16.74 -1.96 25.82
C TRP A 79 16.53 -1.22 27.14
N GLU A 80 16.34 -1.93 28.25
CA GLU A 80 16.47 -1.32 29.56
C GLU A 80 17.92 -0.81 29.67
N ALA A 81 18.04 0.51 29.86
CA ALA A 81 19.36 1.10 30.12
C ALA A 81 19.94 0.43 31.37
N PRO A 82 21.17 -0.11 31.33
CA PRO A 82 21.81 -0.67 32.52
C PRO A 82 21.77 0.37 33.64
N GLU A 83 21.40 -0.03 34.86
CA GLU A 83 21.23 0.84 36.03
C GLU A 83 22.42 1.76 36.35
N ASN A 84 23.59 1.52 35.73
CA ASN A 84 24.84 2.28 35.91
C ASN A 84 25.24 3.11 34.70
N GLN A 85 24.39 3.28 33.67
CA GLN A 85 24.72 4.12 32.52
C GLN A 85 24.58 5.61 32.85
N ARG A 86 25.56 6.42 32.38
CA ARG A 86 25.47 7.88 32.48
C ARG A 86 24.25 8.37 31.73
N PRO A 87 23.48 9.34 32.25
CA PRO A 87 22.25 9.87 31.58
C PRO A 87 22.49 10.30 30.12
N GLU A 88 23.71 10.73 29.79
CA GLU A 88 24.09 11.16 28.44
C GLU A 88 24.15 10.03 27.39
N LEU A 89 24.22 8.77 27.84
CA LEU A 89 24.31 7.58 26.99
C LEU A 89 23.09 6.67 27.11
N SER A 90 22.01 7.12 27.73
CA SER A 90 20.82 6.31 27.99
C SER A 90 20.17 5.72 26.72
N ASP A 91 20.31 6.41 25.59
CA ASP A 91 19.76 5.99 24.28
C ASP A 91 20.76 5.20 23.41
N LEU A 92 21.99 4.96 23.92
CA LEU A 92 23.03 4.24 23.21
C LEU A 92 23.32 2.88 23.84
N HIS A 93 23.16 1.83 23.06
CA HIS A 93 23.56 0.48 23.45
C HIS A 93 24.84 0.05 22.71
N VAL A 94 25.86 -0.37 23.46
CA VAL A 94 27.16 -0.78 22.94
C VAL A 94 27.39 -2.26 23.21
N VAL A 95 27.43 -3.06 22.17
CA VAL A 95 27.69 -4.49 22.24
C VAL A 95 29.04 -4.81 21.64
N ASN A 96 30.01 -4.98 22.51
CA ASN A 96 31.38 -5.33 22.12
C ASN A 96 31.63 -6.85 22.00
N HIS A 97 30.76 -7.64 22.61
CA HIS A 97 30.87 -9.11 22.64
C HIS A 97 29.48 -9.75 22.43
N PRO A 98 28.96 -9.82 21.19
CA PRO A 98 27.61 -10.31 20.92
C PRO A 98 27.30 -11.68 21.52
N LYS A 99 28.28 -12.59 21.59
CA LYS A 99 28.13 -13.93 22.20
C LYS A 99 27.79 -13.91 23.69
N LYS A 100 28.02 -12.80 24.38
CA LYS A 100 27.74 -12.64 25.81
C LYS A 100 26.33 -12.07 26.09
N GLU A 101 25.64 -11.62 25.04
CA GLU A 101 24.31 -11.00 25.13
C GLU A 101 23.24 -12.02 24.67
N PRO A 102 22.45 -12.65 25.56
CA PRO A 102 21.53 -13.74 25.23
C PRO A 102 20.48 -13.36 24.17
N GLU A 103 20.01 -12.11 24.18
CA GLU A 103 19.02 -11.60 23.24
C GLU A 103 19.59 -11.47 21.82
N ILE A 104 20.80 -10.94 21.74
CA ILE A 104 21.52 -10.80 20.47
C ILE A 104 21.88 -12.16 19.90
N VAL A 105 22.30 -13.12 20.74
CA VAL A 105 22.58 -14.49 20.30
C VAL A 105 21.35 -15.12 19.62
N LYS A 106 20.14 -14.91 20.14
CA LYS A 106 18.91 -15.42 19.52
C LYS A 106 18.68 -14.81 18.13
N ILE A 107 18.86 -13.48 17.99
CA ILE A 107 18.72 -12.77 16.73
C ILE A 107 19.75 -13.26 15.72
N LEU A 108 21.02 -13.39 16.12
CA LEU A 108 22.09 -13.87 15.27
C LEU A 108 21.85 -15.30 14.77
N GLN A 109 21.33 -16.18 15.62
CA GLN A 109 20.98 -17.55 15.24
C GLN A 109 19.83 -17.59 14.22
N GLN A 110 18.81 -16.76 14.41
CA GLN A 110 17.68 -16.67 13.48
C GLN A 110 18.10 -16.14 12.11
N LEU A 111 19.04 -15.19 12.08
CA LEU A 111 19.49 -14.52 10.85
C LEU A 111 20.69 -15.22 10.20
N ASN A 112 21.25 -16.25 10.83
CA ASN A 112 22.48 -16.93 10.39
C ASN A 112 23.63 -15.95 10.14
N ILE A 113 23.81 -14.96 11.03
CA ILE A 113 24.84 -13.93 10.97
C ILE A 113 26.01 -14.34 11.90
N ASP A 114 27.24 -14.14 11.40
CA ASP A 114 28.45 -14.31 12.23
C ASP A 114 28.43 -13.36 13.42
N SER A 115 28.98 -13.82 14.53
CA SER A 115 29.04 -13.09 15.79
C SER A 115 30.39 -12.39 16.04
N ASP A 116 31.31 -12.38 15.06
CA ASP A 116 32.60 -11.69 15.17
C ASP A 116 32.50 -10.23 14.76
N PHE A 117 31.75 -9.46 15.52
CA PHE A 117 31.63 -8.02 15.36
C PHE A 117 31.37 -7.31 16.69
N SER A 118 31.48 -5.98 16.65
CA SER A 118 30.98 -5.05 17.65
C SER A 118 29.92 -4.15 17.01
N ILE A 119 28.90 -3.75 17.77
CA ILE A 119 27.84 -2.86 17.27
C ILE A 119 27.50 -1.81 18.31
N MET A 120 27.22 -0.60 17.87
CA MET A 120 26.59 0.46 18.64
C MET A 120 25.23 0.73 18.02
N VAL A 121 24.15 0.69 18.83
CA VAL A 121 22.78 1.01 18.41
C VAL A 121 22.32 2.20 19.21
N MET A 122 21.82 3.21 18.53
CA MET A 122 21.33 4.44 19.15
C MET A 122 19.87 4.67 18.74
N ARG A 123 19.01 4.89 19.73
CA ARG A 123 17.61 5.28 19.52
C ARG A 123 17.54 6.70 18.99
N LEU A 124 16.67 6.90 18.01
CA LEU A 124 16.40 8.20 17.41
C LEU A 124 15.00 8.65 17.80
N SER A 125 14.93 9.84 18.38
CA SER A 125 13.65 10.47 18.79
C SER A 125 13.58 11.88 18.26
N LEU A 126 12.38 12.31 17.88
CA LEU A 126 12.10 13.68 17.45
C LEU A 126 10.88 14.18 18.24
N ASP A 127 10.99 15.35 18.84
CA ASP A 127 9.94 15.95 19.69
C ASP A 127 9.43 14.98 20.79
N GLY A 128 10.36 14.20 21.36
CA GLY A 128 10.06 13.21 22.40
C GLY A 128 9.42 11.90 21.91
N SER A 129 9.15 11.78 20.61
CA SER A 129 8.59 10.57 20.01
C SER A 129 9.70 9.71 19.37
N TYR A 130 9.70 8.42 19.66
CA TYR A 130 10.59 7.45 19.01
C TYR A 130 10.26 7.34 17.51
N ILE A 131 11.26 7.44 16.66
CA ILE A 131 11.12 7.39 15.19
C ILE A 131 11.93 6.29 14.53
N GLY A 132 12.88 5.68 15.23
CA GLY A 132 13.71 4.63 14.70
C GLY A 132 15.07 4.52 15.38
N GLU A 133 15.99 3.82 14.74
CA GLU A 133 17.33 3.53 15.27
C GLU A 133 18.41 3.74 14.21
N VAL A 134 19.60 4.07 14.69
CA VAL A 134 20.81 4.00 13.88
C VAL A 134 21.77 2.99 14.51
N ALA A 135 22.33 2.13 13.68
CA ALA A 135 23.37 1.20 14.14
C ALA A 135 24.66 1.37 13.34
N VAL A 136 25.78 1.27 14.02
CA VAL A 136 27.12 1.21 13.44
C VAL A 136 27.79 -0.09 13.85
N LYS A 137 28.22 -0.89 12.87
CA LYS A 137 28.84 -2.19 13.08
C LYS A 137 30.32 -2.15 12.63
N SER A 138 31.20 -2.82 13.38
CA SER A 138 32.60 -3.05 12.99
C SER A 138 32.97 -4.51 13.20
N ARG A 139 33.76 -5.07 12.30
CA ARG A 139 34.32 -6.42 12.41
C ARG A 139 35.23 -6.54 13.63
N GLY A 140 35.15 -7.72 14.27
CA GLY A 140 35.88 -8.03 15.48
C GLY A 140 35.23 -7.55 16.75
N THR A 141 35.50 -8.23 17.85
CA THR A 141 34.95 -7.93 19.19
C THR A 141 35.81 -6.89 19.92
N GLY A 142 35.20 -6.17 20.91
CA GLY A 142 35.94 -5.22 21.75
C GLY A 142 36.38 -3.91 21.03
N ARG A 143 35.69 -3.53 19.97
CA ARG A 143 36.09 -2.39 19.10
C ARG A 143 35.69 -1.03 19.64
N TYR A 144 34.63 -0.94 20.44
CA TYR A 144 34.06 0.34 20.87
C TYR A 144 34.47 0.70 22.30
N THR A 145 34.80 1.98 22.49
CA THR A 145 35.15 2.61 23.76
C THR A 145 34.12 3.66 24.13
N ASP A 146 34.09 4.11 25.39
CA ASP A 146 33.25 5.22 25.86
C ASP A 146 33.48 6.51 25.04
N GLN A 147 34.67 6.74 24.52
CA GLN A 147 34.94 7.89 23.69
C GLN A 147 34.23 7.78 22.33
N HIS A 148 34.21 6.59 21.72
CA HIS A 148 33.46 6.35 20.48
C HIS A 148 31.95 6.56 20.69
N GLY A 149 31.41 6.08 21.82
CA GLY A 149 30.02 6.31 22.19
C GLY A 149 29.67 7.80 22.33
N ARG A 150 30.52 8.58 23.03
CA ARG A 150 30.30 10.03 23.17
C ARG A 150 30.33 10.77 21.84
N LEU A 151 31.20 10.40 20.91
CA LEU A 151 31.19 10.97 19.57
C LEU A 151 29.94 10.61 18.79
N PHE A 152 29.53 9.35 18.87
CA PHE A 152 28.37 8.87 18.12
C PHE A 152 27.05 9.50 18.60
N VAL A 153 26.86 9.67 19.92
CA VAL A 153 25.66 10.31 20.51
C VAL A 153 25.47 11.74 20.01
N GLN A 154 26.53 12.48 19.68
CA GLN A 154 26.40 13.83 19.12
C GLN A 154 25.64 13.85 17.80
N LEU A 155 25.61 12.75 17.07
CA LEU A 155 24.92 12.63 15.78
C LEU A 155 23.43 12.24 15.92
N ARG A 156 22.91 12.05 17.13
CA ARG A 156 21.53 11.61 17.38
C ARG A 156 20.52 12.53 16.69
N ASP A 157 20.55 13.81 17.01
CA ASP A 157 19.55 14.76 16.49
C ASP A 157 19.66 14.98 14.98
N PRO A 158 20.86 15.17 14.38
CA PRO A 158 21.01 15.20 12.93
C PRO A 158 20.50 13.95 12.22
N LEU A 159 20.78 12.76 12.76
CA LEU A 159 20.33 11.49 12.17
C LEU A 159 18.81 11.29 12.37
N ALA A 160 18.26 11.72 13.49
CA ALA A 160 16.82 11.70 13.71
C ALA A 160 16.09 12.57 12.67
N ILE A 161 16.57 13.80 12.45
CA ILE A 161 16.00 14.71 11.43
C ILE A 161 16.16 14.09 10.03
N ALA A 162 17.30 13.51 9.70
CA ALA A 162 17.53 12.88 8.40
C ALA A 162 16.58 11.69 8.18
N LEU A 163 16.39 10.84 9.20
CA LEU A 163 15.46 9.72 9.14
C LEU A 163 14.01 10.21 8.95
N ALA A 164 13.57 11.18 9.74
CA ALA A 164 12.23 11.75 9.63
C ALA A 164 11.98 12.35 8.24
N ASN A 165 12.94 13.08 7.69
CA ASN A 165 12.85 13.64 6.35
C ASN A 165 12.80 12.56 5.27
N ALA A 166 13.60 11.50 5.39
CA ALA A 166 13.61 10.39 4.46
C ALA A 166 12.26 9.63 4.45
N LEU A 167 11.66 9.40 5.63
CA LEU A 167 10.34 8.77 5.75
C LEU A 167 9.26 9.64 5.11
N LYS A 168 9.24 10.95 5.42
CA LYS A 168 8.30 11.91 4.81
C LYS A 168 8.48 12.00 3.29
N HIS A 169 9.72 12.04 2.80
CA HIS A 169 9.98 12.09 1.37
C HIS A 169 9.47 10.83 0.64
N ARG A 170 9.73 9.65 1.19
CA ARG A 170 9.20 8.39 0.64
C ARG A 170 7.67 8.39 0.57
N GLU A 171 7.01 8.88 1.62
CA GLU A 171 5.54 8.96 1.63
C GLU A 171 5.02 9.96 0.60
N VAL A 172 5.65 11.13 0.45
CA VAL A 172 5.29 12.10 -0.60
C VAL A 172 5.47 11.53 -2.00
N VAL A 173 6.57 10.84 -2.26
CA VAL A 173 6.80 10.18 -3.56
C VAL A 173 5.72 9.13 -3.82
N ARG A 174 5.42 8.27 -2.84
CA ARG A 174 4.37 7.25 -2.92
C ARG A 174 2.99 7.87 -3.22
N LEU A 175 2.63 8.93 -2.51
CA LEU A 175 1.35 9.63 -2.72
C LEU A 175 1.29 10.30 -4.10
N ASN A 176 2.37 10.89 -4.58
CA ASN A 176 2.44 11.48 -5.91
C ASN A 176 2.29 10.43 -7.02
N GLU A 177 2.90 9.26 -6.87
CA GLU A 177 2.75 8.16 -7.82
C GLU A 177 1.29 7.68 -7.89
N VAL A 178 0.63 7.53 -6.72
CA VAL A 178 -0.79 7.17 -6.64
C VAL A 178 -1.67 8.22 -7.32
N LEU A 179 -1.44 9.51 -7.03
CA LEU A 179 -2.22 10.61 -7.62
C LEU A 179 -2.01 10.70 -9.13
N ALA A 180 -0.79 10.52 -9.63
CA ALA A 180 -0.49 10.53 -11.06
C ALA A 180 -1.21 9.39 -11.81
N ASP A 181 -1.19 8.17 -11.23
CA ASP A 181 -1.86 7.01 -11.80
C ASP A 181 -3.40 7.21 -11.81
N ASP A 182 -3.98 7.73 -10.72
CA ASP A 182 -5.41 8.03 -10.64
C ASP A 182 -5.80 9.16 -11.60
N SER A 183 -5.00 10.24 -11.69
CA SER A 183 -5.25 11.35 -12.61
C SER A 183 -5.25 10.88 -14.07
N GLN A 184 -4.28 10.08 -14.47
CA GLN A 184 -4.21 9.51 -15.81
C GLN A 184 -5.41 8.63 -16.13
N TYR A 185 -5.81 7.80 -15.16
CA TYR A 185 -6.99 6.95 -15.27
C TYR A 185 -8.28 7.78 -15.49
N PHE A 186 -8.54 8.77 -14.61
CA PHE A 186 -9.74 9.60 -14.72
C PHE A 186 -9.76 10.47 -15.96
N GLN A 187 -8.61 10.94 -16.46
CA GLN A 187 -8.55 11.64 -17.75
C GLN A 187 -8.96 10.75 -18.94
N GLN A 188 -8.62 9.49 -18.91
CA GLN A 188 -9.06 8.52 -19.93
C GLN A 188 -10.58 8.27 -19.85
N GLU A 189 -11.11 8.08 -18.63
CA GLU A 189 -12.54 7.90 -18.40
C GLU A 189 -13.36 9.14 -18.83
N LEU A 190 -12.90 10.35 -18.53
CA LEU A 190 -13.61 11.59 -18.93
C LEU A 190 -13.68 11.76 -20.45
N ARG A 191 -12.69 11.27 -21.21
CA ARG A 191 -12.71 11.33 -22.69
C ARG A 191 -13.79 10.42 -23.28
N THR A 192 -14.18 9.36 -22.58
CA THR A 192 -15.18 8.39 -23.03
C THR A 192 -16.60 8.76 -22.58
N ARG A 193 -16.75 9.63 -21.57
CA ARG A 193 -18.06 10.07 -21.06
C ARG A 193 -18.54 11.34 -21.78
N LYS A 194 -19.50 11.19 -22.69
CA LYS A 194 -20.44 12.26 -23.04
C LYS A 194 -21.62 12.15 -22.10
N GLY A 195 -21.95 13.21 -21.37
CA GLY A 195 -23.15 13.25 -20.52
C GLY A 195 -24.38 13.04 -21.40
N GLU A 196 -24.93 11.85 -21.40
CA GLU A 196 -26.15 11.49 -22.09
C GLU A 196 -27.32 11.65 -21.12
N GLU A 197 -28.32 12.46 -21.49
CA GLU A 197 -29.61 12.49 -20.81
C GLU A 197 -30.38 11.20 -21.13
N VAL A 198 -31.17 10.72 -20.15
CA VAL A 198 -32.01 9.54 -20.33
C VAL A 198 -33.22 9.92 -21.22
N VAL A 199 -33.11 9.61 -22.50
CA VAL A 199 -34.27 9.75 -23.41
C VAL A 199 -35.33 8.74 -23.00
N GLY A 200 -36.60 9.20 -22.89
CA GLY A 200 -37.74 8.34 -22.50
C GLY A 200 -37.96 8.20 -20.99
N ALA A 201 -37.27 9.01 -20.16
CA ALA A 201 -37.43 8.96 -18.69
C ALA A 201 -38.88 9.12 -18.21
N ASP A 202 -39.66 9.93 -18.90
CA ASP A 202 -41.09 10.21 -18.54
C ASP A 202 -42.09 9.42 -19.41
N PHE A 203 -41.60 8.60 -20.34
CA PHE A 203 -42.40 7.81 -21.28
C PHE A 203 -42.11 6.31 -21.14
N GLY A 204 -41.44 5.69 -22.11
CA GLY A 204 -41.24 4.24 -22.14
C GLY A 204 -40.35 3.69 -21.02
N LEU A 205 -39.49 4.52 -20.42
CA LEU A 205 -38.70 4.16 -19.25
C LEU A 205 -39.26 4.65 -17.91
N SER A 206 -40.44 5.27 -17.86
CA SER A 206 -41.03 5.84 -16.63
C SER A 206 -41.10 4.84 -15.46
N GLY A 207 -41.49 3.59 -15.72
CA GLY A 207 -41.50 2.52 -14.71
C GLY A 207 -40.10 2.15 -14.22
N VAL A 208 -39.10 2.09 -15.11
CA VAL A 208 -37.70 1.86 -14.78
C VAL A 208 -37.14 3.03 -13.95
N MET A 209 -37.44 4.27 -14.35
CA MET A 209 -37.00 5.47 -13.64
C MET A 209 -37.60 5.58 -12.24
N HIS A 210 -38.84 5.08 -12.05
CA HIS A 210 -39.43 4.98 -10.71
C HIS A 210 -38.59 4.02 -9.82
N GLN A 211 -38.29 2.82 -10.31
CA GLN A 211 -37.41 1.88 -9.59
C GLN A 211 -36.00 2.47 -9.35
N VAL A 212 -35.42 3.12 -10.36
CA VAL A 212 -34.09 3.78 -10.26
C VAL A 212 -34.08 4.81 -9.12
N ARG A 213 -35.10 5.67 -9.02
CA ARG A 213 -35.18 6.67 -7.93
C ARG A 213 -35.28 6.01 -6.56
N GLN A 214 -35.97 4.89 -6.43
CA GLN A 214 -36.05 4.14 -5.17
C GLN A 214 -34.72 3.49 -4.78
N VAL A 215 -34.08 2.76 -5.71
CA VAL A 215 -32.86 2.05 -5.42
C VAL A 215 -31.65 2.96 -5.31
N ALA A 216 -31.68 4.15 -5.94
CA ALA A 216 -30.57 5.10 -5.89
C ALA A 216 -30.21 5.52 -4.46
N GLN A 217 -31.21 5.64 -3.59
CA GLN A 217 -31.03 6.05 -2.19
C GLN A 217 -30.48 4.93 -1.28
N LEU A 218 -30.34 3.71 -1.79
CA LEU A 218 -29.87 2.54 -1.04
C LEU A 218 -28.46 2.17 -1.46
N ASP A 219 -27.64 1.70 -0.52
CA ASP A 219 -26.26 1.23 -0.80
C ASP A 219 -26.18 -0.25 -1.25
N ASN A 220 -27.34 -0.89 -1.40
CA ASN A 220 -27.40 -2.28 -1.82
C ASN A 220 -26.98 -2.46 -3.28
N PRO A 221 -26.47 -3.65 -3.65
CA PRO A 221 -26.20 -4.01 -5.04
C PRO A 221 -27.47 -3.91 -5.90
N VAL A 222 -27.29 -3.41 -7.13
CA VAL A 222 -28.38 -3.34 -8.14
C VAL A 222 -27.96 -4.19 -9.33
N LEU A 223 -28.91 -5.03 -9.82
CA LEU A 223 -28.69 -5.86 -11.01
C LEU A 223 -29.57 -5.36 -12.17
N LEU A 224 -28.91 -4.81 -13.20
CA LEU A 224 -29.59 -4.36 -14.43
C LEU A 224 -29.66 -5.51 -15.42
N LEU A 225 -30.86 -5.88 -15.79
CA LEU A 225 -31.17 -6.96 -16.72
C LEU A 225 -31.76 -6.39 -18.02
N GLY A 226 -31.27 -6.85 -19.16
CA GLY A 226 -31.82 -6.41 -20.45
C GLY A 226 -30.85 -6.71 -21.60
N GLU A 227 -31.38 -6.59 -22.82
CA GLU A 227 -30.62 -6.86 -24.03
C GLU A 227 -29.45 -5.93 -24.21
N THR A 228 -28.48 -6.34 -25.05
CA THR A 228 -27.36 -5.48 -25.46
C THR A 228 -27.92 -4.24 -26.18
N GLY A 229 -27.39 -3.05 -25.83
CA GLY A 229 -27.82 -1.79 -26.43
C GLY A 229 -29.11 -1.18 -25.84
N CYS A 230 -29.79 -1.78 -24.85
CA CYS A 230 -30.98 -1.21 -24.25
C CYS A 230 -30.75 -0.02 -23.30
N GLY A 231 -29.49 0.39 -23.08
CA GLY A 231 -29.17 1.57 -22.26
C GLY A 231 -28.84 1.26 -20.80
N LYS A 232 -28.44 0.04 -20.44
CA LYS A 232 -28.06 -0.34 -19.05
C LYS A 232 -26.98 0.58 -18.46
N GLY A 233 -25.99 0.98 -19.26
CA GLY A 233 -24.94 1.91 -18.81
C GLY A 233 -25.48 3.30 -18.43
N ILE A 234 -26.44 3.83 -19.19
CA ILE A 234 -27.09 5.11 -18.92
C ILE A 234 -27.90 5.02 -17.63
N ILE A 235 -28.61 3.90 -17.42
CA ILE A 235 -29.37 3.64 -16.18
C ILE A 235 -28.41 3.53 -14.98
N ALA A 236 -27.26 2.86 -15.12
CA ALA A 236 -26.26 2.76 -14.07
C ALA A 236 -25.69 4.14 -13.68
N ASP A 237 -25.37 4.98 -14.68
CA ASP A 237 -24.91 6.35 -14.48
C ASP A 237 -26.00 7.20 -13.75
N THR A 238 -27.25 7.03 -14.13
CA THR A 238 -28.36 7.71 -13.48
C THR A 238 -28.54 7.28 -12.03
N ILE A 239 -28.41 5.98 -11.72
CA ILE A 239 -28.45 5.47 -10.35
C ILE A 239 -27.33 6.09 -9.52
N HIS A 240 -26.12 6.18 -10.06
CA HIS A 240 -24.99 6.81 -9.39
C HIS A 240 -25.27 8.30 -9.13
N LYS A 241 -25.67 9.06 -10.14
CA LYS A 241 -25.97 10.51 -10.03
C LYS A 241 -27.08 10.83 -9.01
N LEU A 242 -28.07 9.95 -8.87
CA LEU A 242 -29.16 10.12 -7.90
C LEU A 242 -28.84 9.53 -6.52
N SER A 243 -27.69 8.93 -6.32
CA SER A 243 -27.30 8.30 -5.06
C SER A 243 -26.60 9.28 -4.11
N GLY A 244 -26.49 8.89 -2.83
CA GLY A 244 -25.65 9.60 -1.85
C GLY A 244 -24.14 9.59 -2.16
N ARG A 245 -23.73 8.87 -3.24
CA ARG A 245 -22.32 8.75 -3.69
C ARG A 245 -22.06 9.49 -5.00
N SER A 246 -22.94 10.41 -5.39
CA SER A 246 -22.87 11.17 -6.65
C SER A 246 -21.59 11.98 -6.81
N GLU A 247 -21.01 12.46 -5.70
CA GLU A 247 -19.74 13.20 -5.68
C GLU A 247 -18.51 12.27 -5.75
N GLY A 248 -18.69 10.97 -5.52
CA GLY A 248 -17.63 9.97 -5.59
C GLY A 248 -17.36 9.51 -7.04
N PRO A 249 -16.32 8.72 -7.24
CA PRO A 249 -16.00 8.19 -8.56
C PRO A 249 -17.03 7.14 -9.01
N MET A 250 -17.33 7.11 -10.30
CA MET A 250 -18.00 5.98 -10.93
C MET A 250 -17.04 5.24 -11.83
N ILE A 251 -16.66 4.04 -11.45
CA ILE A 251 -15.72 3.19 -12.17
C ILE A 251 -16.50 2.20 -13.02
N ILE A 252 -16.27 2.22 -14.34
CA ILE A 252 -16.94 1.31 -15.29
C ILE A 252 -15.99 0.17 -15.66
N VAL A 253 -16.47 -1.05 -15.56
CA VAL A 253 -15.76 -2.27 -15.93
C VAL A 253 -16.62 -3.11 -16.84
N ASN A 254 -16.21 -3.30 -18.07
CA ASN A 254 -16.81 -4.31 -18.94
C ASN A 254 -16.06 -5.64 -18.77
N CYS A 255 -16.72 -6.62 -18.14
CA CYS A 255 -16.12 -7.92 -17.81
C CYS A 255 -15.83 -8.76 -19.06
N GLY A 256 -16.53 -8.54 -20.16
CA GLY A 256 -16.29 -9.24 -21.43
C GLY A 256 -15.18 -8.64 -22.29
N ALA A 257 -14.85 -7.35 -22.10
CA ALA A 257 -13.86 -6.65 -22.92
C ALA A 257 -12.42 -6.86 -22.45
N ILE A 258 -12.21 -7.26 -21.18
CA ILE A 258 -10.87 -7.43 -20.61
C ILE A 258 -10.41 -8.87 -20.79
N PRO A 259 -9.23 -9.12 -21.40
CA PRO A 259 -8.68 -10.48 -21.49
C PRO A 259 -8.58 -11.14 -20.12
N GLY A 260 -8.97 -12.42 -20.01
CA GLY A 260 -9.03 -13.13 -18.73
C GLY A 260 -7.71 -13.12 -17.94
N SER A 261 -6.55 -13.10 -18.64
CA SER A 261 -5.23 -13.01 -18.02
C SER A 261 -4.93 -11.66 -17.36
N LEU A 262 -5.63 -10.60 -17.75
CA LEU A 262 -5.46 -9.25 -17.19
C LEU A 262 -6.59 -8.86 -16.25
N LEU A 263 -7.71 -9.57 -16.31
CA LEU A 263 -8.95 -9.22 -15.60
C LEU A 263 -8.73 -9.13 -14.08
N GLU A 264 -7.97 -10.06 -13.52
CA GLU A 264 -7.66 -10.08 -12.09
C GLU A 264 -6.86 -8.85 -11.66
N SER A 265 -5.79 -8.56 -12.40
CA SER A 265 -4.94 -7.39 -12.15
C SER A 265 -5.68 -6.06 -12.38
N GLU A 266 -6.59 -5.99 -13.36
CA GLU A 266 -7.42 -4.79 -13.59
C GLU A 266 -8.44 -4.59 -12.47
N LEU A 267 -9.14 -5.64 -12.02
CA LEU A 267 -10.17 -5.54 -10.99
C LEU A 267 -9.56 -5.30 -9.59
N PHE A 268 -8.59 -6.13 -9.19
CA PHE A 268 -8.08 -6.18 -7.82
C PHE A 268 -6.74 -5.45 -7.63
N GLY A 269 -6.04 -5.09 -8.74
CA GLY A 269 -4.70 -4.53 -8.67
C GLY A 269 -3.61 -5.59 -8.49
N HIS A 270 -2.36 -5.16 -8.49
CA HIS A 270 -1.23 -6.07 -8.26
C HIS A 270 -0.07 -5.38 -7.54
N GLU A 271 0.69 -6.15 -6.79
CA GLU A 271 1.94 -5.73 -6.20
C GLU A 271 3.09 -5.82 -7.21
N LYS A 272 4.15 -5.06 -6.97
CA LYS A 272 5.37 -5.14 -7.77
C LYS A 272 5.93 -6.57 -7.70
N GLY A 273 6.18 -7.17 -8.87
CA GLY A 273 6.71 -8.54 -8.98
C GLY A 273 5.66 -9.66 -8.93
N ALA A 274 4.36 -9.35 -8.87
CA ALA A 274 3.28 -10.34 -8.79
C ALA A 274 3.25 -11.31 -9.98
N PHE A 275 3.69 -10.86 -11.15
CA PHE A 275 3.82 -11.67 -12.37
C PHE A 275 4.88 -11.08 -13.31
N THR A 276 5.26 -11.82 -14.35
CA THR A 276 6.20 -11.36 -15.37
C THR A 276 5.64 -10.12 -16.09
N GLY A 277 6.26 -8.94 -15.85
CA GLY A 277 5.80 -7.64 -16.36
C GLY A 277 5.22 -6.69 -15.31
N ALA A 278 4.98 -7.14 -14.07
CA ALA A 278 4.57 -6.29 -12.95
C ALA A 278 5.76 -5.47 -12.42
N GLN A 279 6.21 -4.47 -13.18
CA GLN A 279 7.37 -3.65 -12.82
C GLN A 279 7.12 -2.70 -11.64
N ARG A 280 5.85 -2.33 -11.40
CA ARG A 280 5.40 -1.46 -10.31
C ARG A 280 4.08 -1.95 -9.74
N GLN A 281 3.73 -1.50 -8.55
CA GLN A 281 2.41 -1.68 -7.96
C GLN A 281 1.36 -0.95 -8.81
N LYS A 282 0.15 -1.54 -8.95
CA LYS A 282 -1.00 -0.94 -9.64
C LYS A 282 -2.27 -1.11 -8.81
N ARG A 283 -3.00 -0.01 -8.62
CA ARG A 283 -4.32 -0.05 -7.98
C ARG A 283 -5.36 -0.64 -8.92
N GLY A 284 -6.22 -1.50 -8.35
CA GLY A 284 -7.34 -2.11 -9.06
C GLY A 284 -8.56 -1.18 -9.21
N ARG A 285 -9.52 -1.60 -10.05
CA ARG A 285 -10.78 -0.87 -10.28
C ARG A 285 -11.61 -0.74 -9.00
N PHE A 286 -11.61 -1.75 -8.13
CA PHE A 286 -12.30 -1.70 -6.84
C PHE A 286 -11.70 -0.65 -5.91
N GLU A 287 -10.37 -0.57 -5.80
CA GLU A 287 -9.69 0.46 -5.02
C GLU A 287 -9.98 1.87 -5.54
N ARG A 288 -10.00 2.07 -6.87
CA ARG A 288 -10.30 3.36 -7.51
C ARG A 288 -11.74 3.79 -7.33
N GLY A 289 -12.64 2.84 -7.04
CA GLY A 289 -14.05 3.08 -6.73
C GLY A 289 -14.33 3.57 -5.32
N GLN A 290 -13.30 3.71 -4.49
CA GLN A 290 -13.43 4.08 -3.08
C GLN A 290 -14.27 5.37 -2.88
N GLY A 291 -15.27 5.33 -1.99
CA GLY A 291 -16.23 6.40 -1.75
C GLY A 291 -17.30 6.56 -2.84
N GLY A 292 -17.26 5.74 -3.92
CA GLY A 292 -18.10 5.88 -5.10
C GLY A 292 -18.87 4.61 -5.49
N THR A 293 -18.97 4.39 -6.80
CA THR A 293 -19.73 3.28 -7.40
C THR A 293 -18.86 2.53 -8.41
N VAL A 294 -18.89 1.20 -8.37
CA VAL A 294 -18.30 0.33 -9.39
C VAL A 294 -19.44 -0.30 -10.21
N PHE A 295 -19.45 -0.01 -11.50
CA PHE A 295 -20.37 -0.59 -12.46
C PHE A 295 -19.71 -1.73 -13.22
N LEU A 296 -20.22 -2.96 -13.00
CA LEU A 296 -19.74 -4.19 -13.65
C LEU A 296 -20.70 -4.53 -14.81
N ASP A 297 -20.32 -4.14 -16.01
CA ASP A 297 -21.10 -4.51 -17.21
C ASP A 297 -20.72 -5.90 -17.70
N GLU A 298 -21.69 -6.59 -18.30
CA GLU A 298 -21.55 -7.96 -18.80
C GLU A 298 -21.06 -8.95 -17.72
N ILE A 299 -21.62 -8.86 -16.50
CA ILE A 299 -21.18 -9.69 -15.35
C ILE A 299 -21.28 -11.21 -15.63
N GLY A 300 -22.16 -11.63 -16.54
CA GLY A 300 -22.28 -13.02 -16.99
C GLY A 300 -21.07 -13.53 -17.79
N GLU A 301 -20.15 -12.65 -18.20
CA GLU A 301 -18.89 -13.02 -18.86
C GLU A 301 -17.75 -13.27 -17.86
N LEU A 302 -17.96 -13.00 -16.56
CA LEU A 302 -16.92 -13.14 -15.54
C LEU A 302 -16.58 -14.64 -15.32
N PRO A 303 -15.33 -15.06 -15.50
CA PRO A 303 -14.90 -16.44 -15.26
C PRO A 303 -15.12 -16.87 -13.81
N LEU A 304 -15.46 -18.16 -13.59
CA LEU A 304 -15.79 -18.72 -12.28
C LEU A 304 -14.77 -18.41 -11.17
N GLN A 305 -13.48 -18.44 -11.50
CA GLN A 305 -12.42 -18.15 -10.54
C GLN A 305 -12.51 -16.70 -9.99
N PHE A 306 -12.95 -15.74 -10.80
CA PHE A 306 -13.08 -14.35 -10.36
C PHE A 306 -14.44 -14.06 -9.72
N GLN A 307 -15.44 -14.90 -10.00
CA GLN A 307 -16.73 -14.83 -9.31
C GLN A 307 -16.58 -15.07 -7.80
N ALA A 308 -15.69 -15.98 -7.37
CA ALA A 308 -15.39 -16.21 -5.96
C ALA A 308 -14.76 -14.97 -5.29
N LYS A 309 -13.84 -14.27 -5.99
CA LYS A 309 -13.23 -13.04 -5.49
C LYS A 309 -14.24 -11.87 -5.42
N LEU A 310 -15.12 -11.76 -6.43
CA LEU A 310 -16.18 -10.77 -6.40
C LEU A 310 -17.16 -11.02 -5.26
N LEU A 311 -17.49 -12.27 -4.97
CA LEU A 311 -18.31 -12.64 -3.81
C LEU A 311 -17.66 -12.17 -2.50
N HIS A 312 -16.34 -12.35 -2.36
CA HIS A 312 -15.58 -11.86 -1.21
C HIS A 312 -15.72 -10.34 -1.04
N VAL A 313 -15.57 -9.58 -2.13
CA VAL A 313 -15.78 -8.12 -2.13
C VAL A 313 -17.17 -7.74 -1.66
N LEU A 314 -18.22 -8.44 -2.15
CA LEU A 314 -19.62 -8.17 -1.78
C LEU A 314 -19.96 -8.53 -0.33
N GLN A 315 -19.26 -9.53 0.25
CA GLN A 315 -19.53 -10.03 1.59
C GLN A 315 -18.76 -9.27 2.67
N TYR A 316 -17.44 -9.10 2.44
CA TYR A 316 -16.52 -8.59 3.45
C TYR A 316 -16.11 -7.15 3.22
N ARG A 317 -16.40 -6.58 2.03
CA ARG A 317 -16.00 -5.23 1.65
C ARG A 317 -14.49 -4.99 1.76
N GLU A 318 -13.73 -5.93 1.25
CA GLU A 318 -12.29 -5.89 1.25
C GLU A 318 -11.72 -6.65 0.05
N ILE A 319 -10.47 -6.35 -0.30
CA ILE A 319 -9.70 -7.04 -1.35
C ILE A 319 -8.27 -7.27 -0.92
N GLU A 320 -7.61 -8.19 -1.61
CA GLU A 320 -6.17 -8.36 -1.65
C GLU A 320 -5.67 -8.14 -3.08
N ARG A 321 -4.56 -7.43 -3.26
CA ARG A 321 -3.92 -7.30 -4.57
C ARG A 321 -3.27 -8.62 -4.99
N VAL A 322 -3.18 -8.83 -6.30
CA VAL A 322 -2.47 -10.00 -6.84
C VAL A 322 -1.01 -9.99 -6.38
N GLY A 323 -0.56 -11.06 -5.74
CA GLY A 323 0.78 -11.18 -5.16
C GLY A 323 0.99 -10.44 -3.84
N GLY A 324 -0.04 -9.80 -3.29
CA GLY A 324 -0.03 -9.16 -1.97
C GLY A 324 -0.64 -10.03 -0.89
N GLN A 325 -0.44 -9.62 0.37
CA GLN A 325 -1.07 -10.21 1.57
C GLN A 325 -1.81 -9.15 2.40
N GLU A 326 -1.76 -7.91 1.95
CA GLU A 326 -2.42 -6.80 2.62
C GLU A 326 -3.90 -6.77 2.27
N THR A 327 -4.76 -6.82 3.28
CA THR A 327 -6.20 -6.67 3.14
C THR A 327 -6.55 -5.18 3.07
N ILE A 328 -7.21 -4.77 2.00
CA ILE A 328 -7.59 -3.39 1.73
C ILE A 328 -9.10 -3.24 1.90
N PRO A 329 -9.59 -2.46 2.88
CA PRO A 329 -11.01 -2.24 3.08
C PRO A 329 -11.60 -1.37 1.96
N LEU A 330 -12.84 -1.70 1.53
CA LEU A 330 -13.54 -1.04 0.47
C LEU A 330 -14.84 -0.40 0.96
N ASP A 331 -15.00 0.88 0.69
CA ASP A 331 -16.28 1.58 0.79
C ASP A 331 -16.81 1.91 -0.61
N ILE A 332 -17.43 0.93 -1.25
CA ILE A 332 -17.95 1.04 -2.62
C ILE A 332 -19.40 0.56 -2.71
N ARG A 333 -20.14 1.13 -3.65
CA ARG A 333 -21.43 0.59 -4.12
C ARG A 333 -21.23 -0.18 -5.40
N ILE A 334 -21.93 -1.32 -5.58
CA ILE A 334 -21.84 -2.13 -6.79
C ILE A 334 -23.13 -2.08 -7.57
N ILE A 335 -23.04 -1.82 -8.88
CA ILE A 335 -24.10 -1.98 -9.86
C ILE A 335 -23.57 -3.01 -10.86
N ALA A 336 -24.34 -4.08 -11.11
CA ALA A 336 -24.00 -5.09 -12.11
C ALA A 336 -25.00 -5.06 -13.25
N ALA A 337 -24.57 -5.40 -14.47
CA ALA A 337 -25.45 -5.51 -15.63
C ALA A 337 -25.16 -6.77 -16.44
N THR A 338 -26.19 -7.34 -17.04
CA THR A 338 -26.05 -8.48 -17.94
C THR A 338 -27.22 -8.58 -18.92
N ASN A 339 -26.96 -9.18 -20.07
CA ASN A 339 -27.96 -9.63 -21.04
C ASN A 339 -28.21 -11.15 -20.96
N ARG A 340 -27.43 -11.88 -20.11
CA ARG A 340 -27.52 -13.35 -19.99
C ARG A 340 -28.54 -13.75 -18.91
N ASP A 341 -29.11 -14.95 -19.07
CA ASP A 341 -29.91 -15.60 -18.02
C ASP A 341 -28.99 -16.18 -16.95
N LEU A 342 -28.67 -15.39 -15.91
CA LEU A 342 -27.83 -15.84 -14.79
C LEU A 342 -28.43 -17.05 -14.07
N ALA A 343 -29.76 -17.12 -13.93
CA ALA A 343 -30.42 -18.29 -13.30
C ALA A 343 -30.22 -19.57 -14.12
N GLY A 344 -30.24 -19.48 -15.45
CA GLY A 344 -29.85 -20.56 -16.34
C GLY A 344 -28.37 -20.94 -16.20
N MET A 345 -27.48 -19.97 -16.11
CA MET A 345 -26.03 -20.20 -15.92
C MET A 345 -25.72 -20.80 -14.54
N VAL A 346 -26.49 -20.50 -13.50
CA VAL A 346 -26.37 -21.19 -12.20
C VAL A 346 -26.70 -22.68 -12.36
N ARG A 347 -27.79 -23.01 -13.08
CA ARG A 347 -28.17 -24.41 -13.33
C ARG A 347 -27.16 -25.19 -14.16
N SER A 348 -26.48 -24.52 -15.11
CA SER A 348 -25.38 -25.13 -15.92
C SER A 348 -24.04 -25.18 -15.21
N GLY A 349 -23.86 -24.50 -14.08
CA GLY A 349 -22.62 -24.40 -13.35
C GLY A 349 -21.62 -23.34 -13.88
N ASP A 350 -22.08 -22.46 -14.80
CA ASP A 350 -21.26 -21.38 -15.38
C ASP A 350 -21.28 -20.11 -14.53
N PHE A 351 -22.20 -20.02 -13.57
CA PHE A 351 -22.29 -18.92 -12.61
C PHE A 351 -22.56 -19.47 -11.21
N ARG A 352 -21.89 -18.89 -10.21
CA ARG A 352 -22.05 -19.31 -8.80
C ARG A 352 -23.41 -18.88 -8.25
N GLU A 353 -24.07 -19.77 -7.58
CA GLU A 353 -25.39 -19.52 -6.96
C GLU A 353 -25.31 -18.47 -5.82
N ASP A 354 -24.24 -18.56 -5.00
CA ASP A 354 -24.01 -17.63 -3.89
C ASP A 354 -23.78 -16.18 -4.38
N LEU A 355 -23.04 -15.99 -5.46
CA LEU A 355 -22.82 -14.70 -6.09
C LEU A 355 -24.13 -14.16 -6.71
N TRP A 356 -24.89 -15.03 -7.36
CA TRP A 356 -26.16 -14.63 -7.95
C TRP A 356 -27.13 -14.08 -6.91
N TYR A 357 -27.32 -14.77 -5.76
CA TYR A 357 -28.16 -14.25 -4.68
C TYR A 357 -27.66 -12.92 -4.11
N ARG A 358 -26.36 -12.71 -4.08
CA ARG A 358 -25.76 -11.47 -3.54
C ARG A 358 -25.89 -10.28 -4.49
N LEU A 359 -25.91 -10.52 -5.80
CA LEU A 359 -26.13 -9.50 -6.84
C LEU A 359 -27.61 -9.21 -7.08
N ASN A 360 -28.45 -10.22 -7.01
CA ASN A 360 -29.89 -10.15 -7.35
C ASN A 360 -30.75 -9.62 -6.19
N VAL A 361 -30.27 -8.57 -5.50
CA VAL A 361 -31.01 -7.94 -4.40
C VAL A 361 -32.07 -6.99 -4.94
N PHE A 362 -31.73 -6.16 -5.91
CA PHE A 362 -32.65 -5.24 -6.61
C PHE A 362 -32.47 -5.42 -8.12
N PRO A 363 -33.25 -6.35 -8.72
CA PRO A 363 -33.24 -6.51 -10.17
C PRO A 363 -34.08 -5.39 -10.82
N VAL A 364 -33.51 -4.73 -11.83
CA VAL A 364 -34.13 -3.72 -12.65
C VAL A 364 -34.13 -4.19 -14.09
N MET A 365 -35.32 -4.44 -14.67
CA MET A 365 -35.45 -4.85 -16.06
C MET A 365 -35.52 -3.65 -16.99
N VAL A 366 -34.54 -3.51 -17.87
CA VAL A 366 -34.49 -2.45 -18.89
C VAL A 366 -35.09 -2.97 -20.20
N PRO A 367 -36.25 -2.49 -20.62
CA PRO A 367 -36.93 -3.00 -21.81
C PRO A 367 -36.15 -2.62 -23.07
N PRO A 368 -36.11 -3.48 -24.10
CA PRO A 368 -35.49 -3.15 -25.38
C PRO A 368 -36.26 -2.05 -26.11
N LEU A 369 -35.61 -1.30 -27.00
CA LEU A 369 -36.19 -0.16 -27.74
C LEU A 369 -37.48 -0.52 -28.48
N ARG A 370 -37.60 -1.74 -29.02
CA ARG A 370 -38.82 -2.18 -29.72
C ARG A 370 -40.06 -2.22 -28.82
N GLN A 371 -39.89 -2.30 -27.49
CA GLN A 371 -41.02 -2.27 -26.53
C GLN A 371 -41.33 -0.86 -26.01
N ARG A 372 -40.52 0.13 -26.39
CA ARG A 372 -40.69 1.54 -26.02
C ARG A 372 -40.49 2.47 -27.23
N LYS A 373 -41.36 2.25 -28.23
CA LYS A 373 -41.30 3.00 -29.50
C LYS A 373 -41.46 4.50 -29.32
N GLU A 374 -42.04 4.94 -28.21
CA GLU A 374 -42.23 6.34 -27.85
C GLU A 374 -40.94 7.05 -27.49
N ASP A 375 -39.87 6.29 -27.24
CA ASP A 375 -38.52 6.81 -26.89
C ASP A 375 -37.60 6.93 -28.13
N ILE A 376 -38.10 6.64 -29.34
CA ILE A 376 -37.36 6.70 -30.61
C ILE A 376 -37.68 8.06 -31.32
#